data_f0ef4ec47ee46d055b04ed94576454c0
#
_entry.id   f0ef4ec47ee46d055b04ed94576454c0
#
_cell.length_a   1.000
_cell.length_b   1.000
_cell.length_c   1.000
_cell.angle_alpha   90.00
_cell.angle_beta   90.00
_cell.angle_gamma   90.00
#
_symmetry.space_group_name_H-M   'P 1'
#
loop_
_entity.id
_entity.type
_entity.pdbx_description
1 polymer ?
#
loop_
_entity_poly.entity_id
_entity_poly.type
_entity_poly.pdbx_seq_one_letter_code
_entity_poly.pdbx_strand_id
1 'polypeptide(L)'
;MSEFPTELKYASSHEWARLESDGSVVVGITDHAQDALGDVVCIELPEMGASVDAGSEVAVIESVKAASDIYSPVTGEVVEVNPALEDEPETVNSSPYADGWLFRVMPSDTAGMDDLMDADGYAATVEE
;
A
#
# COMPACT_ATOMS: atom_id res chain seq x y z
N MET A 1 -14.01 6.63 -12.27
CA MET A 1 -12.80 6.07 -12.90
C MET A 1 -11.62 6.29 -11.97
N SER A 2 -10.89 5.22 -11.69
CA SER A 2 -9.76 5.31 -10.79
C SER A 2 -8.54 5.90 -11.48
N GLU A 3 -7.72 6.58 -10.70
CA GLU A 3 -6.45 7.12 -11.18
C GLU A 3 -5.33 6.18 -10.77
N PHE A 4 -4.36 6.01 -11.68
CA PHE A 4 -3.19 5.18 -11.42
C PHE A 4 -1.93 5.96 -11.79
N PRO A 5 -1.31 6.64 -10.80
CA PRO A 5 -0.09 7.42 -11.08
C PRO A 5 0.98 6.57 -11.77
N THR A 6 1.61 7.13 -12.78
CA THR A 6 2.57 6.39 -13.60
C THR A 6 3.93 6.22 -12.95
N GLU A 7 4.24 7.02 -11.92
CA GLU A 7 5.50 6.91 -11.18
C GLU A 7 5.49 5.81 -10.13
N LEU A 8 4.33 5.17 -9.90
CA LEU A 8 4.19 4.11 -8.91
C LEU A 8 4.24 2.74 -9.56
N LYS A 9 4.49 1.73 -8.73
CA LYS A 9 4.34 0.33 -9.12
C LYS A 9 3.17 -0.26 -8.35
N TYR A 10 2.59 -1.33 -8.87
CA TYR A 10 1.33 -1.87 -8.34
C TYR A 10 1.39 -3.37 -8.18
N ALA A 11 0.85 -3.86 -7.06
CA ALA A 11 0.71 -5.29 -6.80
C ALA A 11 -0.68 -5.75 -7.23
N SER A 12 -0.81 -7.02 -7.60
CA SER A 12 -2.10 -7.58 -7.98
C SER A 12 -3.11 -7.59 -6.83
N SER A 13 -2.63 -7.48 -5.59
CA SER A 13 -3.47 -7.37 -4.40
C SER A 13 -3.87 -5.94 -4.09
N HIS A 14 -3.59 -5.00 -5.02
CA HIS A 14 -4.06 -3.61 -4.98
C HIS A 14 -3.31 -2.71 -4.00
N GLU A 15 -2.04 -3.04 -3.71
CA GLU A 15 -1.15 -2.10 -3.05
C GLU A 15 -0.32 -1.37 -4.09
N TRP A 16 0.07 -0.14 -3.78
CA TRP A 16 1.03 0.57 -4.61
C TRP A 16 2.35 0.71 -3.85
N ALA A 17 3.43 0.85 -4.58
CA ALA A 17 4.76 1.02 -4.00
C ALA A 17 5.48 2.15 -4.73
N ARG A 18 6.16 2.98 -3.94
CA ARG A 18 6.94 4.10 -4.49
C ARG A 18 8.36 4.03 -3.94
N LEU A 19 9.33 3.88 -4.84
CA LEU A 19 10.74 3.87 -4.45
C LEU A 19 11.21 5.30 -4.22
N GLU A 20 11.71 5.57 -3.03
CA GLU A 20 12.21 6.90 -2.66
C GLU A 20 13.69 7.03 -2.97
N SER A 21 14.18 8.27 -2.97
CA SER A 21 15.58 8.55 -3.30
C SER A 21 16.55 7.97 -2.29
N ASP A 22 16.11 7.70 -1.06
CA ASP A 22 16.96 7.10 -0.03
C ASP A 22 16.96 5.57 -0.09
N GLY A 23 16.25 4.99 -1.06
CA GLY A 23 16.14 3.55 -1.21
C GLY A 23 14.98 2.90 -0.50
N SER A 24 14.24 3.64 0.32
CA SER A 24 13.06 3.10 0.98
C SER A 24 11.88 3.02 0.03
N VAL A 25 10.90 2.19 0.37
CA VAL A 25 9.69 2.00 -0.42
C VAL A 25 8.48 2.37 0.44
N VAL A 26 7.69 3.33 -0.04
CA VAL A 26 6.44 3.71 0.61
C VAL A 26 5.32 2.87 0.02
N VAL A 27 4.46 2.34 0.86
CA VAL A 27 3.38 1.43 0.45
C VAL A 27 2.04 1.99 0.90
N GLY A 28 1.06 1.88 0.01
CA GLY A 28 -0.32 2.25 0.31
C GLY A 28 -1.26 1.38 -0.52
N ILE A 29 -2.54 1.72 -0.52
CA ILE A 29 -3.52 1.00 -1.35
C ILE A 29 -3.98 1.91 -2.48
N THR A 30 -4.40 1.28 -3.59
CA THR A 30 -4.82 2.02 -4.77
C THR A 30 -6.20 2.62 -4.57
N ASP A 31 -6.54 3.58 -5.44
CA ASP A 31 -7.87 4.16 -5.45
C ASP A 31 -8.93 3.09 -5.70
N HIS A 32 -8.62 2.11 -6.56
CA HIS A 32 -9.50 0.99 -6.81
C HIS A 32 -9.77 0.20 -5.52
N ALA A 33 -8.73 -0.03 -4.71
CA ALA A 33 -8.86 -0.80 -3.48
C ALA A 33 -9.74 -0.06 -2.46
N GLN A 34 -9.52 1.24 -2.28
CA GLN A 34 -10.31 1.99 -1.29
C GLN A 34 -11.77 2.09 -1.72
N ASP A 35 -12.03 2.19 -3.02
CA ASP A 35 -13.39 2.24 -3.53
C ASP A 35 -14.11 0.91 -3.30
N ALA A 36 -13.41 -0.20 -3.49
CA ALA A 36 -13.98 -1.53 -3.26
C ALA A 36 -14.26 -1.77 -1.78
N LEU A 37 -13.41 -1.23 -0.89
CA LEU A 37 -13.59 -1.38 0.55
C LEU A 37 -14.73 -0.52 1.10
N GLY A 38 -14.95 0.65 0.51
CA GLY A 38 -15.86 1.63 1.07
C GLY A 38 -15.20 2.41 2.20
N ASP A 39 -15.99 2.95 3.11
CA ASP A 39 -15.47 3.80 4.16
C ASP A 39 -14.57 3.03 5.12
N VAL A 40 -13.32 3.45 5.22
CA VAL A 40 -12.34 2.82 6.12
C VAL A 40 -12.58 3.35 7.53
N VAL A 41 -12.67 2.43 8.49
CA VAL A 41 -12.99 2.78 9.88
C VAL A 41 -11.86 2.48 10.85
N CYS A 42 -10.93 1.59 10.45
CA CYS A 42 -9.80 1.23 11.31
C CYS A 42 -8.66 0.69 10.47
N ILE A 43 -7.43 0.98 10.88
CA ILE A 43 -6.25 0.46 10.19
C ILE A 43 -5.28 -0.03 11.24
N GLU A 44 -4.83 -1.29 11.10
CA GLU A 44 -3.79 -1.86 11.94
C GLU A 44 -2.49 -1.79 11.19
N LEU A 45 -1.59 -0.93 11.65
CA LEU A 45 -0.30 -0.72 11.02
C LEU A 45 0.75 -1.65 11.60
N PRO A 46 1.83 -1.97 10.84
CA PRO A 46 2.93 -2.77 11.39
C PRO A 46 3.71 -1.96 12.42
N GLU A 47 4.52 -2.65 13.20
CA GLU A 47 5.40 -1.99 14.15
C GLU A 47 6.68 -1.53 13.45
N MET A 48 7.18 -0.38 13.85
CA MET A 48 8.48 0.09 13.34
C MET A 48 9.56 -0.89 13.80
N GLY A 49 10.47 -1.21 12.89
CA GLY A 49 11.51 -2.20 13.15
C GLY A 49 11.11 -3.62 12.82
N ALA A 50 9.85 -3.86 12.45
CA ALA A 50 9.42 -5.21 12.09
C ALA A 50 10.04 -5.64 10.78
N SER A 51 10.46 -6.91 10.71
CA SER A 51 10.95 -7.50 9.46
C SER A 51 9.79 -8.08 8.70
N VAL A 52 9.71 -7.78 7.41
CA VAL A 52 8.63 -8.25 6.54
C VAL A 52 9.21 -8.91 5.31
N ASP A 53 8.48 -9.89 4.77
CA ASP A 53 8.85 -10.56 3.53
C ASP A 53 7.90 -10.14 2.43
N ALA A 54 8.39 -10.11 1.19
CA ALA A 54 7.54 -9.82 0.05
C ALA A 54 6.40 -10.83 0.00
N GLY A 55 5.16 -10.34 -0.10
CA GLY A 55 3.98 -11.18 -0.12
C GLY A 55 3.43 -11.55 1.24
N SER A 56 4.07 -11.10 2.34
CA SER A 56 3.57 -11.34 3.70
C SER A 56 2.56 -10.30 4.11
N GLU A 57 1.64 -10.69 4.98
CA GLU A 57 0.68 -9.76 5.56
C GLU A 57 1.39 -8.82 6.52
N VAL A 58 1.18 -7.53 6.35
CA VAL A 58 1.88 -6.51 7.14
C VAL A 58 0.90 -5.63 7.90
N ALA A 59 -0.23 -5.32 7.28
CA ALA A 59 -1.23 -4.42 7.86
C ALA A 59 -2.62 -4.93 7.55
N VAL A 60 -3.63 -4.39 8.24
CA VAL A 60 -5.03 -4.73 8.01
C VAL A 60 -5.81 -3.43 7.90
N ILE A 61 -6.69 -3.34 6.91
CA ILE A 61 -7.60 -2.21 6.77
C ILE A 61 -9.02 -2.72 6.98
N GLU A 62 -9.70 -2.14 7.96
CA GLU A 62 -11.09 -2.48 8.25
C GLU A 62 -12.01 -1.38 7.75
N SER A 63 -13.03 -1.78 7.03
CA SER A 63 -14.02 -0.84 6.52
C SER A 63 -15.41 -1.25 7.02
N VAL A 64 -16.41 -0.44 6.68
CA VAL A 64 -17.80 -0.75 7.03
C VAL A 64 -18.30 -2.03 6.38
N LYS A 65 -17.62 -2.53 5.35
CA LYS A 65 -18.03 -3.74 4.62
C LYS A 65 -17.21 -4.97 4.96
N ALA A 66 -15.90 -4.81 5.20
CA ALA A 66 -15.00 -5.96 5.30
C ALA A 66 -13.66 -5.57 5.90
N ALA A 67 -12.83 -6.57 6.18
CA ALA A 67 -11.44 -6.37 6.55
C ALA A 67 -10.57 -6.92 5.42
N SER A 68 -9.47 -6.24 5.15
CA SER A 68 -8.57 -6.62 4.06
C SER A 68 -7.13 -6.64 4.56
N ASP A 69 -6.41 -7.70 4.23
CA ASP A 69 -4.99 -7.82 4.55
C ASP A 69 -4.16 -7.05 3.53
N ILE A 70 -3.16 -6.35 4.02
CA ILE A 70 -2.25 -5.60 3.16
C ILE A 70 -0.89 -6.29 3.18
N TYR A 71 -0.36 -6.56 2.02
CA TYR A 71 0.88 -7.32 1.84
C TYR A 71 2.03 -6.39 1.49
N SER A 72 3.23 -6.73 1.96
CA SER A 72 4.41 -5.97 1.58
C SER A 72 4.85 -6.38 0.17
N PRO A 73 5.13 -5.43 -0.71
CA PRO A 73 5.64 -5.77 -2.03
C PRO A 73 7.13 -6.13 -2.04
N VAL A 74 7.84 -5.83 -0.95
CA VAL A 74 9.28 -6.06 -0.88
C VAL A 74 9.64 -6.66 0.48
N THR A 75 10.81 -7.32 0.53
CA THR A 75 11.37 -7.85 1.77
C THR A 75 12.27 -6.79 2.40
N GLY A 76 12.09 -6.54 3.69
CA GLY A 76 12.91 -5.56 4.38
C GLY A 76 12.40 -5.27 5.77
N GLU A 77 12.73 -4.09 6.27
CA GLU A 77 12.36 -3.67 7.61
C GLU A 77 11.45 -2.45 7.54
N VAL A 78 10.40 -2.44 8.35
CA VAL A 78 9.51 -1.28 8.46
C VAL A 78 10.25 -0.17 9.21
N VAL A 79 10.46 0.95 8.53
CA VAL A 79 11.20 2.07 9.12
C VAL A 79 10.30 3.24 9.48
N GLU A 80 9.07 3.24 8.97
CA GLU A 80 8.12 4.31 9.28
C GLU A 80 6.70 3.82 9.04
N VAL A 81 5.76 4.30 9.85
CA VAL A 81 4.33 4.08 9.65
C VAL A 81 3.65 5.44 9.67
N ASN A 82 2.45 5.53 9.08
CA ASN A 82 1.71 6.79 9.02
C ASN A 82 0.78 6.90 10.24
N PRO A 83 1.21 7.61 11.29
CA PRO A 83 0.42 7.65 12.52
C PRO A 83 -0.90 8.40 12.38
N ALA A 84 -1.03 9.25 11.37
CA ALA A 84 -2.26 9.98 11.14
C ALA A 84 -3.43 9.06 10.85
N LEU A 85 -3.16 7.86 10.32
CA LEU A 85 -4.22 6.90 10.00
C LEU A 85 -4.84 6.27 11.23
N GLU A 86 -4.17 6.32 12.38
CA GLU A 86 -4.76 5.81 13.62
C GLU A 86 -5.90 6.70 14.10
N ASP A 87 -5.79 8.00 13.86
CA ASP A 87 -6.82 8.95 14.24
C ASP A 87 -7.80 9.23 13.11
N GLU A 88 -7.31 9.20 11.87
CA GLU A 88 -8.12 9.56 10.70
C GLU A 88 -7.97 8.49 9.61
N PRO A 89 -8.48 7.28 9.84
CA PRO A 89 -8.33 6.20 8.84
C PRO A 89 -9.00 6.52 7.52
N GLU A 90 -10.00 7.38 7.51
CA GLU A 90 -10.69 7.79 6.28
C GLU A 90 -9.78 8.56 5.32
N THR A 91 -8.59 8.96 5.75
CA THR A 91 -7.61 9.59 4.85
C THR A 91 -7.23 8.65 3.71
N VAL A 92 -7.26 7.34 3.95
CA VAL A 92 -7.01 6.35 2.92
C VAL A 92 -8.05 6.47 1.80
N ASN A 93 -9.30 6.79 2.15
CA ASN A 93 -10.35 6.97 1.15
C ASN A 93 -10.17 8.25 0.35
N SER A 94 -9.82 9.35 1.03
CA SER A 94 -9.77 10.65 0.39
C SER A 94 -8.45 10.91 -0.35
N SER A 95 -7.36 10.27 0.09
CA SER A 95 -6.04 10.56 -0.46
C SER A 95 -5.15 9.31 -0.46
N PRO A 96 -5.54 8.25 -1.22
CA PRO A 96 -4.83 6.97 -1.15
C PRO A 96 -3.40 7.03 -1.66
N TYR A 97 -3.08 7.98 -2.54
CA TYR A 97 -1.73 8.06 -3.14
C TYR A 97 -0.84 9.10 -2.46
N ALA A 98 -1.36 9.85 -1.50
CA ALA A 98 -0.59 10.90 -0.84
C ALA A 98 -0.69 10.74 0.67
N ASP A 99 -1.57 11.48 1.33
CA ASP A 99 -1.65 11.50 2.79
C ASP A 99 -2.08 10.15 3.38
N GLY A 100 -2.69 9.29 2.58
CA GLY A 100 -3.15 7.97 3.02
C GLY A 100 -2.14 6.84 2.89
N TRP A 101 -0.85 7.13 2.73
CA TRP A 101 0.17 6.08 2.69
C TRP A 101 0.16 5.30 4.01
N LEU A 102 0.53 4.02 3.95
CA LEU A 102 0.41 3.14 5.11
C LEU A 102 1.72 3.01 5.88
N PHE A 103 2.77 2.55 5.21
CA PHE A 103 4.05 2.30 5.88
C PHE A 103 5.19 2.44 4.88
N ARG A 104 6.40 2.52 5.43
CA ARG A 104 7.63 2.61 4.63
C ARG A 104 8.55 1.47 5.02
N VAL A 105 9.10 0.79 4.03
CA VAL A 105 10.01 -0.34 4.23
C VAL A 105 11.37 0.02 3.65
N MET A 106 12.45 -0.26 4.40
CA MET A 106 13.79 -0.20 3.83
C MET A 106 14.10 -1.58 3.30
N PRO A 107 14.04 -1.79 1.98
CA PRO A 107 14.16 -3.14 1.44
C PRO A 107 15.58 -3.66 1.55
N SER A 108 15.71 -4.94 1.92
CA SER A 108 16.99 -5.61 1.88
C SER A 108 17.30 -6.08 0.46
N ASP A 109 16.25 -6.16 -0.37
CA ASP A 109 16.35 -6.63 -1.75
C ASP A 109 15.22 -5.95 -2.53
N THR A 110 15.58 -5.28 -3.61
CA THR A 110 14.59 -4.58 -4.44
C THR A 110 13.98 -5.47 -5.53
N ALA A 111 14.32 -6.75 -5.56
CA ALA A 111 13.80 -7.68 -6.58
C ALA A 111 12.27 -7.71 -6.57
N GLY A 112 11.63 -7.52 -5.42
CA GLY A 112 10.19 -7.49 -5.33
C GLY A 112 9.56 -6.37 -6.16
N MET A 113 10.27 -5.28 -6.36
CA MET A 113 9.75 -4.18 -7.18
C MET A 113 9.67 -4.59 -8.65
N ASP A 114 10.53 -5.49 -9.09
CA ASP A 114 10.53 -5.94 -10.48
C ASP A 114 9.33 -6.82 -10.81
N ASP A 115 8.73 -7.43 -9.79
CA ASP A 115 7.56 -8.27 -9.95
C ASP A 115 6.25 -7.47 -9.99
N LEU A 116 6.31 -6.18 -9.69
CA LEU A 116 5.13 -5.33 -9.66
C LEU A 116 4.80 -4.81 -11.05
N MET A 117 3.55 -4.45 -11.23
CA MET A 117 3.06 -3.91 -12.50
C MET A 117 3.26 -2.40 -12.55
N ASP A 118 3.41 -1.88 -13.77
CA ASP A 118 3.33 -0.43 -13.95
C ASP A 118 1.85 -0.03 -14.00
N ALA A 119 1.60 1.28 -14.15
CA ALA A 119 0.23 1.78 -14.14
C ALA A 119 -0.61 1.18 -15.26
N ASP A 120 -0.04 1.02 -16.45
CA ASP A 120 -0.78 0.47 -17.59
C ASP A 120 -1.13 -1.00 -17.36
N GLY A 121 -0.19 -1.78 -16.84
CA GLY A 121 -0.44 -3.19 -16.56
C GLY A 121 -1.49 -3.38 -15.47
N TYR A 122 -1.43 -2.56 -14.44
CA TYR A 122 -2.41 -2.64 -13.37
C TYR A 122 -3.80 -2.22 -13.85
N ALA A 123 -3.88 -1.14 -14.61
CA ALA A 123 -5.16 -0.66 -15.15
C ALA A 123 -5.83 -1.73 -15.99
N ALA A 124 -5.05 -2.48 -16.76
CA ALA A 124 -5.60 -3.56 -17.58
C ALA A 124 -6.23 -4.66 -16.73
N THR A 125 -5.71 -4.91 -15.53
CA THR A 125 -6.25 -5.96 -14.67
C THR A 125 -7.54 -5.54 -13.98
N VAL A 126 -7.72 -4.24 -13.67
CA VAL A 126 -8.88 -3.78 -12.91
C VAL A 126 -10.02 -3.26 -13.77
N GLU A 127 -9.76 -3.01 -15.04
CA GLU A 127 -10.78 -2.52 -15.96
C GLU A 127 -11.52 -3.61 -16.72
N GLU A 128 -11.28 -4.84 -16.40
CA GLU A 128 -11.96 -5.96 -17.05
C GLU A 128 -13.41 -6.09 -16.66
#